data_720ca662edbb5f1ca74a483bbdb6b9ab
#
_entry.id   720ca662edbb5f1ca74a483bbdb6b9ab
#
_cell.length_a   1.000
_cell.length_b   1.000
_cell.length_c   1.000
_cell.angle_alpha   90.00
_cell.angle_beta   90.00
_cell.angle_gamma   90.00
#
_symmetry.space_group_name_H-M   'P 1'
#
loop_
_entity.id
_entity.type
_entity.pdbx_description
1 polymer ?
#
loop_
_entity_poly.entity_id
_entity_poly.type
_entity_poly.pdbx_seq_one_letter_code
_entity_poly.pdbx_strand_id
1 'polypeptide(L)'
;MNRRIFTWCGLLAGLLLFAYSCKKDTPRLQLSSVELKQTVWNGTLEYKDASRLTYSVYLSFVSDSTVEVSTFATTDPTAAFDSKDLCSYTMDDRILTLRTRGAFPLNVSIDRNSWYLIRKEPSLLVFQANAGNPAAEATMTLHKKL
;
A
#
# COMPACT_ATOMS: atom_id res chain seq x y z
N MET A 1 -56.74 -9.22 33.31
CA MET A 1 -56.17 -8.03 32.65
C MET A 1 -54.69 -8.01 33.00
N ASN A 2 -53.73 -8.42 32.13
CA ASN A 2 -52.27 -8.20 32.24
C ASN A 2 -51.43 -9.14 31.35
N ARG A 3 -52.05 -9.91 30.41
CA ARG A 3 -51.28 -10.79 29.49
C ARG A 3 -50.74 -10.07 28.24
N ARG A 4 -51.27 -8.89 27.91
CA ARG A 4 -50.89 -8.15 26.66
C ARG A 4 -49.67 -7.24 26.82
N ILE A 5 -49.33 -6.86 28.06
CA ILE A 5 -48.18 -5.95 28.30
C ILE A 5 -46.85 -6.73 28.25
N PHE A 6 -46.82 -8.01 28.65
CA PHE A 6 -45.58 -8.80 28.60
C PHE A 6 -45.10 -9.12 27.18
N THR A 7 -46.03 -9.24 26.23
CA THR A 7 -45.69 -9.57 24.84
C THR A 7 -45.00 -8.40 24.11
N TRP A 8 -45.34 -7.17 24.45
CA TRP A 8 -44.76 -5.99 23.83
C TRP A 8 -43.36 -5.67 24.36
N CYS A 9 -43.08 -5.89 25.63
CA CYS A 9 -41.73 -5.70 26.19
C CYS A 9 -40.70 -6.71 25.62
N GLY A 10 -41.11 -7.96 25.35
CA GLY A 10 -40.25 -8.96 24.74
C GLY A 10 -39.87 -8.64 23.29
N LEU A 11 -40.79 -8.05 22.52
CA LEU A 11 -40.58 -7.67 21.14
C LEU A 11 -39.64 -6.44 21.02
N LEU A 12 -39.77 -5.46 21.93
CA LEU A 12 -38.89 -4.30 21.98
C LEU A 12 -37.47 -4.66 22.41
N ALA A 13 -37.30 -5.57 23.38
CA ALA A 13 -36.00 -6.05 23.82
C ALA A 13 -35.29 -6.84 22.71
N GLY A 14 -36.01 -7.65 21.92
CA GLY A 14 -35.48 -8.35 20.76
C GLY A 14 -34.99 -7.42 19.66
N LEU A 15 -35.71 -6.32 19.37
CA LEU A 15 -35.34 -5.35 18.37
C LEU A 15 -34.08 -4.55 18.76
N LEU A 16 -33.88 -4.26 20.05
CA LEU A 16 -32.68 -3.57 20.55
C LEU A 16 -31.42 -4.43 20.47
N LEU A 17 -31.53 -5.76 20.59
CA LEU A 17 -30.39 -6.66 20.46
C LEU A 17 -29.91 -6.81 19.01
N PHE A 18 -30.79 -6.65 18.02
CA PHE A 18 -30.38 -6.64 16.60
C PHE A 18 -29.69 -5.32 16.18
N ALA A 19 -29.92 -4.23 16.88
CA ALA A 19 -29.27 -2.94 16.57
C ALA A 19 -27.80 -2.88 17.04
N TYR A 20 -27.38 -3.77 17.95
CA TYR A 20 -25.99 -3.91 18.39
C TYR A 20 -25.15 -4.85 17.51
N SER A 21 -25.77 -5.47 16.49
CA SER A 21 -25.07 -6.40 15.61
C SER A 21 -24.29 -5.64 14.54
N CYS A 22 -22.98 -5.65 14.68
CA CYS A 22 -21.99 -5.46 13.63
C CYS A 22 -21.87 -4.08 12.99
N LYS A 23 -21.32 -3.10 13.71
CA LYS A 23 -20.23 -2.37 13.08
C LYS A 23 -19.03 -3.35 13.01
N LYS A 24 -18.92 -4.12 11.95
CA LYS A 24 -17.62 -4.65 11.52
C LYS A 24 -16.76 -3.41 11.27
N ASP A 25 -15.94 -3.06 12.24
CA ASP A 25 -14.83 -2.15 11.99
C ASP A 25 -14.01 -2.81 10.88
N THR A 26 -14.23 -2.33 9.67
CA THR A 26 -13.36 -2.70 8.55
C THR A 26 -11.96 -2.27 9.01
N PRO A 27 -11.00 -3.20 9.19
CA PRO A 27 -9.70 -2.84 9.70
C PRO A 27 -9.16 -1.73 8.80
N ARG A 28 -8.91 -0.56 9.38
CA ARG A 28 -8.36 0.56 8.62
C ARG A 28 -7.04 0.10 8.04
N LEU A 29 -6.95 0.20 6.73
CA LEU A 29 -5.72 -0.13 6.01
C LEU A 29 -4.69 0.95 6.33
N GLN A 30 -3.87 0.71 7.35
CA GLN A 30 -2.86 1.64 7.84
C GLN A 30 -1.49 0.98 7.81
N LEU A 31 -0.47 1.78 7.53
CA LEU A 31 0.93 1.37 7.54
C LEU A 31 1.74 2.55 8.09
N SER A 32 2.68 2.27 9.00
CA SER A 32 3.53 3.30 9.59
C SER A 32 4.98 3.14 9.14
N SER A 33 5.76 4.22 9.22
CA SER A 33 7.20 4.17 8.97
C SER A 33 7.93 3.24 9.94
N VAL A 34 7.41 3.08 11.15
CA VAL A 34 7.96 2.15 12.16
C VAL A 34 7.82 0.69 11.72
N GLU A 35 6.70 0.33 11.08
CA GLU A 35 6.49 -1.03 10.54
C GLU A 35 7.39 -1.33 9.33
N LEU A 36 7.76 -0.30 8.58
CA LEU A 36 8.65 -0.42 7.41
C LEU A 36 10.12 -0.42 7.80
N LYS A 37 10.50 0.26 8.86
CA LYS A 37 11.89 0.39 9.31
C LYS A 37 12.58 -0.98 9.42
N GLN A 38 13.80 -1.05 8.88
CA GLN A 38 14.63 -2.25 8.87
C GLN A 38 13.98 -3.46 8.16
N THR A 39 13.12 -3.18 7.18
CA THR A 39 12.52 -4.21 6.34
C THR A 39 12.97 -4.08 4.90
N VAL A 40 12.95 -5.22 4.21
CA VAL A 40 13.31 -5.32 2.80
C VAL A 40 12.13 -5.90 2.04
N TRP A 41 11.83 -5.28 0.92
CA TRP A 41 10.71 -5.65 0.06
C TRP A 41 11.18 -5.72 -1.40
N ASN A 42 10.71 -6.72 -2.13
CA ASN A 42 10.93 -6.84 -3.56
C ASN A 42 9.61 -7.12 -4.26
N GLY A 43 9.52 -6.72 -5.51
CA GLY A 43 8.28 -6.91 -6.26
C GLY A 43 8.31 -6.28 -7.63
N THR A 44 7.13 -5.91 -8.10
CA THR A 44 6.94 -5.37 -9.45
C THR A 44 6.26 -4.00 -9.39
N LEU A 45 6.59 -3.18 -10.37
CA LEU A 45 5.91 -1.95 -10.70
C LEU A 45 5.35 -2.09 -12.11
N GLU A 46 4.04 -2.05 -12.21
CA GLU A 46 3.29 -2.23 -13.45
C GLU A 46 2.48 -0.97 -13.75
N TYR A 47 2.54 -0.51 -15.00
CA TYR A 47 1.71 0.57 -15.50
C TYR A 47 0.46 -0.03 -16.15
N LYS A 48 -0.68 0.63 -15.99
CA LYS A 48 -1.93 0.25 -16.66
C LYS A 48 -1.83 0.40 -18.17
N ASP A 49 -1.05 1.36 -18.63
CA ASP A 49 -0.68 1.49 -20.03
C ASP A 49 0.28 0.36 -20.42
N ALA A 50 -0.24 -0.63 -21.17
CA ALA A 50 0.50 -1.81 -21.61
C ALA A 50 1.68 -1.50 -22.55
N SER A 51 1.80 -0.26 -23.06
CA SER A 51 2.96 0.18 -23.84
C SER A 51 4.18 0.45 -22.98
N ARG A 52 3.99 0.58 -21.66
CA ARG A 52 5.08 0.81 -20.70
C ARG A 52 5.67 -0.51 -20.20
N LEU A 53 6.96 -0.46 -19.89
CA LEU A 53 7.67 -1.61 -19.34
C LEU A 53 7.20 -1.90 -17.91
N THR A 54 7.22 -3.18 -17.54
CA THR A 54 7.14 -3.61 -16.16
C THR A 54 8.54 -3.56 -15.56
N TYR A 55 8.64 -3.10 -14.32
CA TYR A 55 9.91 -2.98 -13.60
C TYR A 55 9.89 -3.89 -12.38
N SER A 56 11.01 -4.52 -12.11
CA SER A 56 11.28 -5.08 -10.79
C SER A 56 11.71 -3.96 -9.86
N VAL A 57 11.21 -4.00 -8.63
CA VAL A 57 11.46 -3.00 -7.60
C VAL A 57 12.02 -3.67 -6.37
N TYR A 58 13.05 -3.08 -5.80
CA TYR A 58 13.63 -3.46 -4.53
C TYR A 58 13.67 -2.25 -3.61
N LEU A 59 13.05 -2.36 -2.43
CA LEU A 59 13.01 -1.33 -1.41
C LEU A 59 13.62 -1.85 -0.12
N SER A 60 14.69 -1.20 0.34
CA SER A 60 15.31 -1.47 1.64
C SER A 60 15.10 -0.28 2.55
N PHE A 61 14.18 -0.39 3.50
CA PHE A 61 13.87 0.67 4.46
C PHE A 61 14.92 0.70 5.57
N VAL A 62 15.92 1.55 5.41
CA VAL A 62 17.07 1.66 6.33
C VAL A 62 16.69 2.26 7.67
N SER A 63 15.84 3.27 7.65
CA SER A 63 15.35 3.97 8.84
C SER A 63 13.85 4.26 8.73
N ASP A 64 13.31 5.07 9.60
CA ASP A 64 11.92 5.56 9.57
C ASP A 64 11.68 6.67 8.52
N SER A 65 12.73 7.12 7.84
CA SER A 65 12.67 8.20 6.85
C SER A 65 13.55 7.99 5.62
N THR A 66 14.31 6.88 5.59
CA THR A 66 15.28 6.62 4.51
C THR A 66 15.09 5.23 3.94
N VAL A 67 15.02 5.12 2.62
CA VAL A 67 14.87 3.87 1.87
C VAL A 67 15.83 3.84 0.70
N GLU A 68 16.52 2.73 0.52
CA GLU A 68 17.25 2.44 -0.70
C GLU A 68 16.27 1.86 -1.72
N VAL A 69 16.22 2.46 -2.89
CA VAL A 69 15.36 2.06 -4.01
C VAL A 69 16.23 1.58 -5.15
N SER A 70 15.96 0.37 -5.65
CA SER A 70 16.58 -0.14 -6.87
C SER A 70 15.48 -0.60 -7.82
N THR A 71 15.63 -0.28 -9.10
CA THR A 71 14.70 -0.66 -10.16
C THR A 71 15.45 -1.20 -11.36
N PHE A 72 14.85 -2.14 -12.08
CA PHE A 72 15.35 -2.63 -13.36
C PHE A 72 14.17 -3.09 -14.23
N ALA A 73 14.29 -2.92 -15.55
CA ALA A 73 13.28 -3.38 -16.48
C ALA A 73 13.26 -4.92 -16.54
N THR A 74 12.07 -5.52 -16.43
CA THR A 74 11.93 -7.00 -16.40
C THR A 74 12.19 -7.65 -17.77
N THR A 75 12.24 -6.88 -18.84
CA THR A 75 12.49 -7.38 -20.20
C THR A 75 13.95 -7.74 -20.46
N ASP A 76 14.87 -7.29 -19.62
CA ASP A 76 16.28 -7.64 -19.73
C ASP A 76 16.78 -8.22 -18.40
N PRO A 77 16.74 -9.55 -18.23
CA PRO A 77 17.22 -10.20 -17.00
C PRO A 77 18.74 -10.10 -16.80
N THR A 78 19.48 -9.64 -17.81
CA THR A 78 20.95 -9.43 -17.73
C THR A 78 21.30 -8.00 -17.37
N ALA A 79 20.32 -7.09 -17.39
CA ALA A 79 20.55 -5.70 -17.00
C ALA A 79 20.90 -5.65 -15.50
N ALA A 80 22.04 -5.08 -15.21
CA ALA A 80 22.30 -4.56 -13.88
C ALA A 80 21.19 -3.55 -13.53
N PHE A 81 20.94 -3.33 -12.23
CA PHE A 81 19.93 -2.35 -11.80
C PHE A 81 20.00 -1.09 -12.66
N ASP A 82 18.88 -0.76 -13.35
CA ASP A 82 18.81 0.42 -14.21
C ASP A 82 18.99 1.70 -13.41
N SER A 83 18.56 1.69 -12.16
CA SER A 83 18.79 2.78 -11.22
C SER A 83 18.80 2.29 -9.78
N LYS A 84 19.66 2.91 -8.99
CA LYS A 84 19.74 2.72 -7.55
C LYS A 84 19.94 4.08 -6.89
N ASP A 85 19.12 4.44 -5.93
CA ASP A 85 19.25 5.69 -5.18
C ASP A 85 18.81 5.54 -3.73
N LEU A 86 19.35 6.41 -2.89
CA LEU A 86 18.93 6.56 -1.51
C LEU A 86 17.87 7.67 -1.45
N CYS A 87 16.64 7.27 -1.18
CA CYS A 87 15.50 8.16 -1.12
C CYS A 87 15.15 8.53 0.33
N SER A 88 14.61 9.72 0.52
CA SER A 88 13.79 9.98 1.69
C SER A 88 12.39 9.46 1.45
N TYR A 89 11.72 9.00 2.51
CA TYR A 89 10.31 8.64 2.42
C TYR A 89 9.51 9.14 3.60
N THR A 90 8.22 9.31 3.37
CA THR A 90 7.22 9.52 4.42
C THR A 90 6.10 8.50 4.24
N MET A 91 5.56 8.03 5.36
CA MET A 91 4.37 7.20 5.39
C MET A 91 3.32 7.91 6.23
N ASP A 92 2.29 8.41 5.58
CA ASP A 92 1.17 9.10 6.21
C ASP A 92 -0.07 8.23 6.07
N ASP A 93 -0.44 7.57 7.17
CA ASP A 93 -1.54 6.62 7.27
C ASP A 93 -1.43 5.49 6.22
N ARG A 94 -1.78 5.74 4.98
CA ARG A 94 -1.69 4.79 3.86
C ARG A 94 -1.05 5.38 2.60
N ILE A 95 -0.40 6.53 2.74
CA ILE A 95 0.25 7.19 1.61
C ILE A 95 1.75 7.11 1.79
N LEU A 96 2.41 6.36 0.93
CA LEU A 96 3.86 6.32 0.82
C LEU A 96 4.30 7.36 -0.22
N THR A 97 5.14 8.29 0.21
CA THR A 97 5.79 9.27 -0.69
C THR A 97 7.29 9.02 -0.65
N LEU A 98 7.89 8.89 -1.81
CA LEU A 98 9.33 8.72 -2.02
C LEU A 98 9.89 9.98 -2.66
N ARG A 99 11.10 10.39 -2.25
CA ARG A 99 11.82 11.51 -2.86
C ARG A 99 13.29 11.15 -3.00
N THR A 100 13.81 11.22 -4.20
CA THR A 100 15.25 11.06 -4.46
C THR A 100 16.04 12.12 -3.73
N ARG A 101 17.20 11.72 -3.21
CA ARG A 101 18.21 12.64 -2.62
C ARG A 101 19.33 12.96 -3.60
N GLY A 102 19.48 12.16 -4.65
CA GLY A 102 20.51 12.30 -5.66
C GLY A 102 20.18 13.33 -6.73
N ALA A 103 21.19 13.70 -7.49
CA ALA A 103 21.05 14.59 -8.64
C ALA A 103 20.36 13.92 -9.85
N PHE A 104 20.28 12.59 -9.85
CA PHE A 104 19.71 11.83 -10.94
C PHE A 104 18.36 11.25 -10.51
N PRO A 105 17.28 11.56 -11.26
CA PRO A 105 16.00 10.92 -11.03
C PRO A 105 16.11 9.42 -11.28
N LEU A 106 15.36 8.63 -10.52
CA LEU A 106 15.18 7.22 -10.85
C LEU A 106 14.57 7.10 -12.25
N ASN A 107 15.01 6.11 -13.03
CA ASN A 107 14.51 5.89 -14.40
C ASN A 107 13.00 5.66 -14.44
N VAL A 108 12.42 5.30 -13.30
CA VAL A 108 10.99 5.11 -13.10
C VAL A 108 10.49 6.21 -12.19
N SER A 109 9.35 6.81 -12.53
CA SER A 109 8.75 7.91 -11.75
C SER A 109 8.22 7.48 -10.37
N ILE A 110 8.89 6.53 -9.73
CA ILE A 110 8.48 6.02 -8.40
C ILE A 110 8.59 7.10 -7.33
N ASP A 111 9.54 8.00 -7.48
CA ASP A 111 9.85 9.12 -6.58
C ASP A 111 8.98 10.36 -6.81
N ARG A 112 8.16 10.36 -7.86
CA ARG A 112 7.30 11.50 -8.24
C ARG A 112 5.83 11.29 -7.91
N ASN A 113 5.48 10.11 -7.43
CA ASN A 113 4.11 9.72 -7.18
C ASN A 113 3.84 9.61 -5.67
N SER A 114 2.59 9.85 -5.29
CA SER A 114 2.05 9.41 -4.02
C SER A 114 1.45 8.02 -4.20
N TRP A 115 1.91 7.07 -3.42
CA TRP A 115 1.54 5.67 -3.50
C TRP A 115 0.53 5.33 -2.43
N TYR A 116 -0.70 5.07 -2.82
CA TYR A 116 -1.79 4.73 -1.92
C TYR A 116 -1.81 3.23 -1.64
N LEU A 117 -1.71 2.85 -0.38
CA LEU A 117 -1.82 1.47 0.06
C LEU A 117 -3.25 0.98 -0.18
N ILE A 118 -3.42 -0.03 -1.03
CA ILE A 118 -4.71 -0.64 -1.38
C ILE A 118 -4.87 -2.06 -0.81
N ARG A 119 -3.76 -2.71 -0.43
CA ARG A 119 -3.76 -4.03 0.22
C ARG A 119 -2.57 -4.16 1.17
N LYS A 120 -2.80 -4.71 2.35
CA LYS A 120 -1.77 -5.01 3.35
C LYS A 120 -1.99 -6.41 3.92
N GLU A 121 -0.96 -7.22 3.85
CA GLU A 121 -0.85 -8.52 4.50
C GLU A 121 0.53 -8.61 5.19
N PRO A 122 0.78 -9.57 6.07
CA PRO A 122 2.07 -9.65 6.79
C PRO A 122 3.31 -9.66 5.89
N SER A 123 3.19 -10.24 4.69
CA SER A 123 4.27 -10.36 3.70
C SER A 123 3.97 -9.71 2.35
N LEU A 124 2.86 -8.98 2.23
CA LEU A 124 2.43 -8.37 0.97
C LEU A 124 1.93 -6.95 1.20
N LEU A 125 2.47 -6.02 0.42
CA LEU A 125 1.96 -4.65 0.29
C LEU A 125 1.63 -4.39 -1.17
N VAL A 126 0.47 -3.79 -1.43
CA VAL A 126 0.11 -3.33 -2.78
C VAL A 126 -0.24 -1.86 -2.70
N PHE A 127 0.47 -1.08 -3.50
CA PHE A 127 0.26 0.35 -3.63
C PHE A 127 -0.22 0.69 -5.04
N GLN A 128 -1.01 1.74 -5.15
CA GLN A 128 -1.47 2.30 -6.41
C GLN A 128 -1.17 3.79 -6.48
N ALA A 129 -0.74 4.26 -7.64
CA ALA A 129 -0.54 5.67 -7.92
C ALA A 129 -1.41 6.10 -9.11
N ASN A 130 -1.81 7.37 -9.12
CA ASN A 130 -2.54 8.01 -10.21
C ASN A 130 -3.82 7.28 -10.63
N ALA A 131 -4.56 6.70 -9.67
CA ALA A 131 -5.82 6.02 -9.93
C ALA A 131 -6.78 6.92 -10.73
N GLY A 132 -7.36 6.36 -11.79
CA GLY A 132 -8.28 7.09 -12.69
C GLY A 132 -7.61 7.85 -13.83
N ASN A 133 -6.27 7.85 -13.92
CA ASN A 133 -5.54 8.33 -15.10
C ASN A 133 -4.87 7.16 -15.83
N PRO A 134 -5.49 6.56 -16.84
CA PRO A 134 -4.99 5.35 -17.50
C PRO A 134 -3.55 5.46 -18.03
N ALA A 135 -3.16 6.65 -18.48
CA ALA A 135 -1.82 6.90 -19.01
C ALA A 135 -0.72 6.94 -17.93
N ALA A 136 -1.07 7.14 -16.67
CA ALA A 136 -0.13 7.30 -15.57
C ALA A 136 -0.40 6.36 -14.39
N GLU A 137 -1.54 5.65 -14.40
CA GLU A 137 -1.90 4.72 -13.35
C GLU A 137 -0.89 3.58 -13.25
N ALA A 138 -0.40 3.34 -12.05
CA ALA A 138 0.58 2.32 -11.78
C ALA A 138 0.27 1.56 -10.50
N THR A 139 0.63 0.28 -10.48
CA THR A 139 0.50 -0.60 -9.31
C THR A 139 1.88 -1.12 -8.93
N MET A 140 2.23 -1.00 -7.66
CA MET A 140 3.45 -1.54 -7.08
C MET A 140 3.08 -2.65 -6.10
N THR A 141 3.45 -3.87 -6.44
CA THR A 141 3.23 -5.07 -5.61
C THR A 141 4.54 -5.48 -4.97
N LEU A 142 4.58 -5.51 -3.64
CA LEU A 142 5.79 -5.77 -2.85
C LEU A 142 5.60 -6.97 -1.96
N HIS A 143 6.58 -7.87 -1.98
CA HIS A 143 6.68 -9.01 -1.09
C HIS A 143 7.82 -8.81 -0.10
N LYS A 144 7.55 -9.06 1.19
CA LYS A 144 8.55 -8.94 2.24
C LYS A 144 9.63 -9.99 2.03
N LYS A 145 10.87 -9.55 2.05
CA LYS A 145 12.03 -10.47 2.05
C LYS A 145 12.33 -10.86 3.51
N LEU A 146 12.41 -12.15 3.76
CA LEU A 146 12.76 -12.72 5.06
C LEU A 146 14.25 -12.55 5.33
#